data_4524848450501940ed02315cc3b233aa
#
_entry.id   4524848450501940ed02315cc3b233aa
#
_cell.length_a   1.000
_cell.length_b   1.000
_cell.length_c   1.000
_cell.angle_alpha   90.00
_cell.angle_beta   90.00
_cell.angle_gamma   90.00
#
_symmetry.space_group_name_H-M   'P 1'
#
loop_
_entity.id
_entity.type
_entity.pdbx_description
1 polymer ?
#
loop_
_entity_poly.entity_id
_entity_poly.type
_entity_poly.pdbx_seq_one_letter_code
_entity_poly.pdbx_strand_id
1 'polypeptide(L)'
;MAAIRRHVYIANGARAVWRALTTSEGLEKWLAEDARVDGRKGGRVVLSGTDLDAEHDVLGMIHTWRPTSKLEITWDNIGAAETKGGTVAFQVARDGDETRVSIVHSGGEALQDEERRAKLDNAWKVALETLQALLDE
;
A
#
# COMPACT_ATOMS: atom_id res chain seq x y z
N MET A 1 -19.85 5.97 0.80
CA MET A 1 -18.61 5.71 1.50
C MET A 1 -17.41 6.12 0.65
N ALA A 2 -16.49 6.79 1.26
CA ALA A 2 -15.30 7.26 0.57
C ALA A 2 -14.24 6.17 0.55
N ALA A 3 -13.62 5.96 -0.61
CA ALA A 3 -12.50 5.06 -0.75
C ALA A 3 -11.54 5.65 -1.78
N ILE A 4 -10.26 5.38 -1.59
CA ILE A 4 -9.23 5.77 -2.56
C ILE A 4 -8.98 4.56 -3.44
N ARG A 5 -9.07 4.75 -4.76
CA ARG A 5 -8.82 3.70 -5.75
C ARG A 5 -7.84 4.21 -6.76
N ARG A 6 -6.71 3.52 -6.88
CA ARG A 6 -5.66 3.86 -7.82
C ARG A 6 -5.07 2.60 -8.43
N HIS A 7 -4.53 2.72 -9.63
CA HIS A 7 -3.81 1.61 -10.25
C HIS A 7 -2.70 2.15 -11.16
N VAL A 8 -1.72 1.29 -11.41
CA VAL A 8 -0.66 1.55 -12.38
C VAL A 8 -0.38 0.26 -13.15
N TYR A 9 0.20 0.40 -14.32
CA TYR A 9 0.71 -0.71 -15.11
C TYR A 9 2.23 -0.69 -15.05
N ILE A 10 2.81 -1.84 -14.75
CA ILE A 10 4.25 -2.00 -14.56
C ILE A 10 4.79 -2.98 -15.61
N ALA A 11 5.84 -2.58 -16.32
CA ALA A 11 6.48 -3.41 -17.34
C ALA A 11 7.43 -4.42 -16.67
N ASN A 12 6.85 -5.33 -15.86
CA ASN A 12 7.60 -6.36 -15.16
C ASN A 12 6.62 -7.46 -14.75
N GLY A 13 7.13 -8.60 -14.31
CA GLY A 13 6.32 -9.73 -13.93
C GLY A 13 5.64 -9.58 -12.57
N ALA A 14 4.55 -10.33 -12.38
CA ALA A 14 3.77 -10.29 -11.14
C ALA A 14 4.62 -10.68 -9.91
N ARG A 15 5.58 -11.57 -10.08
CA ARG A 15 6.44 -12.00 -8.98
C ARG A 15 7.33 -10.86 -8.47
N ALA A 16 7.90 -10.07 -9.37
CA ALA A 16 8.72 -8.92 -9.00
C ALA A 16 7.88 -7.86 -8.29
N VAL A 17 6.67 -7.62 -8.81
CA VAL A 17 5.72 -6.71 -8.19
C VAL A 17 5.34 -7.19 -6.79
N TRP A 18 4.99 -8.45 -6.66
CA TRP A 18 4.62 -9.04 -5.37
C TRP A 18 5.73 -8.88 -4.33
N ARG A 19 6.97 -9.12 -4.73
CA ARG A 19 8.13 -8.96 -3.85
C ARG A 19 8.27 -7.52 -3.36
N ALA A 20 8.02 -6.54 -4.22
CA ALA A 20 8.10 -5.13 -3.85
C ALA A 20 6.99 -4.73 -2.87
N LEU A 21 5.86 -5.45 -2.86
CA LEU A 21 4.75 -5.18 -1.95
C LEU A 21 4.87 -5.90 -0.61
N THR A 22 5.64 -6.98 -0.54
CA THR A 22 5.55 -7.92 0.58
C THR A 22 6.87 -8.13 1.32
N THR A 23 7.90 -7.39 1.00
CA THR A 23 9.19 -7.47 1.72
C THR A 23 9.53 -6.11 2.29
N SER A 24 10.24 -6.13 3.43
CA SER A 24 10.72 -4.91 4.05
C SER A 24 11.62 -4.14 3.09
N GLU A 25 12.56 -4.84 2.47
CA GLU A 25 13.47 -4.25 1.50
C GLU A 25 12.73 -3.63 0.31
N GLY A 26 11.71 -4.32 -0.19
CA GLY A 26 10.91 -3.81 -1.31
C GLY A 26 10.15 -2.55 -0.94
N LEU A 27 9.46 -2.56 0.19
CA LEU A 27 8.67 -1.42 0.63
C LEU A 27 9.52 -0.19 0.94
N GLU A 28 10.76 -0.39 1.42
CA GLU A 28 11.67 0.71 1.70
C GLU A 28 12.11 1.45 0.44
N LYS A 29 11.92 0.88 -0.71
CA LYS A 29 12.31 1.51 -1.98
C LYS A 29 11.24 2.43 -2.57
N TRP A 30 9.98 2.29 -2.17
CA TRP A 30 8.92 3.08 -2.80
C TRP A 30 7.85 3.60 -1.83
N LEU A 31 7.70 3.04 -0.65
CA LEU A 31 6.58 3.37 0.22
C LEU A 31 6.97 4.03 1.54
N ALA A 32 8.07 3.66 2.15
CA ALA A 32 8.46 4.15 3.46
C ALA A 32 9.98 4.18 3.60
N GLU A 33 10.48 4.98 4.55
CA GLU A 33 11.92 5.00 4.83
C GLU A 33 12.37 3.72 5.53
N ASP A 34 11.51 3.19 6.40
CA ASP A 34 11.77 1.93 7.11
C ASP A 34 10.49 1.10 7.08
N ALA A 35 10.61 -0.17 6.80
CA ALA A 35 9.48 -1.07 6.75
C ALA A 35 9.82 -2.40 7.40
N ARG A 36 8.86 -2.96 8.12
CA ARG A 36 8.96 -4.30 8.71
C ARG A 36 7.72 -5.08 8.32
N VAL A 37 7.91 -6.20 7.69
CA VAL A 37 6.82 -7.04 7.20
C VAL A 37 7.07 -8.48 7.58
N ASP A 38 6.08 -9.09 8.23
CA ASP A 38 6.04 -10.53 8.43
C ASP A 38 5.10 -11.08 7.35
N GLY A 39 5.67 -11.61 6.29
CA GLY A 39 4.94 -11.96 5.06
C GLY A 39 4.10 -13.22 5.17
N ARG A 40 2.97 -13.12 5.84
CA ARG A 40 2.01 -14.20 6.01
C ARG A 40 0.69 -13.66 6.50
N LYS A 41 -0.38 -14.42 6.38
CA LYS A 41 -1.67 -14.06 6.98
C LYS A 41 -1.49 -13.91 8.50
N GLY A 42 -1.97 -12.82 9.05
CA GLY A 42 -1.81 -12.48 10.46
C GLY A 42 -0.47 -11.82 10.79
N GLY A 43 0.43 -11.67 9.80
CA GLY A 43 1.72 -11.03 10.01
C GLY A 43 1.57 -9.52 10.19
N ARG A 44 2.50 -8.92 10.91
CA ARG A 44 2.49 -7.48 11.17
C ARG A 44 3.24 -6.71 10.11
N VAL A 45 2.75 -5.49 9.86
CA VAL A 45 3.38 -4.54 8.96
C VAL A 45 3.57 -3.24 9.74
N VAL A 46 4.79 -2.73 9.74
CA VAL A 46 5.10 -1.43 10.35
C VAL A 46 5.83 -0.59 9.33
N LEU A 47 5.28 0.59 9.04
CA LEU A 47 5.90 1.54 8.11
C LEU A 47 6.24 2.82 8.85
N SER A 48 7.49 3.26 8.72
CA SER A 48 7.96 4.50 9.33
C SER A 48 8.49 5.42 8.23
N GLY A 49 8.20 6.72 8.35
CA GLY A 49 8.66 7.69 7.34
C GLY A 49 7.99 7.49 6.00
N THR A 50 6.67 7.31 6.01
CA THR A 50 5.89 7.22 4.77
C THR A 50 5.14 8.52 4.51
N ASP A 51 5.03 8.91 3.24
CA ASP A 51 4.23 10.07 2.84
C ASP A 51 2.73 9.87 3.08
N LEU A 52 2.32 8.63 3.32
CA LEU A 52 0.93 8.32 3.66
C LEU A 52 0.57 8.77 5.07
N ASP A 53 1.57 8.88 5.94
CA ASP A 53 1.45 9.51 7.25
C ASP A 53 2.83 10.01 7.68
N ALA A 54 3.09 11.29 7.44
CA ALA A 54 4.39 11.89 7.72
C ALA A 54 4.67 12.07 9.22
N GLU A 55 3.62 12.04 10.04
CA GLU A 55 3.76 12.31 11.49
C GLU A 55 3.81 11.05 12.35
N HIS A 56 3.26 9.95 11.86
CA HIS A 56 3.09 8.73 12.65
C HIS A 56 3.53 7.51 11.87
N ASP A 57 3.95 6.48 12.60
CA ASP A 57 4.17 5.17 11.99
C ASP A 57 2.81 4.54 11.65
N VAL A 58 2.79 3.81 10.56
CA VAL A 58 1.61 3.04 10.19
C VAL A 58 1.78 1.63 10.73
N LEU A 59 0.78 1.15 11.45
CA LEU A 59 0.76 -0.19 11.98
C LEU A 59 -0.37 -0.96 11.32
N GLY A 60 -0.05 -2.12 10.77
CA GLY A 60 -1.04 -2.95 10.12
C GLY A 60 -0.85 -4.43 10.41
N MET A 61 -1.85 -5.20 10.01
CA MET A 61 -1.81 -6.66 10.07
C MET A 61 -2.31 -7.21 8.75
N ILE A 62 -1.65 -8.22 8.22
CA ILE A 62 -2.06 -8.85 6.97
C ILE A 62 -3.31 -9.67 7.20
N HIS A 63 -4.40 -9.26 6.59
CA HIS A 63 -5.70 -9.91 6.69
C HIS A 63 -5.88 -10.95 5.58
N THR A 64 -5.45 -10.62 4.36
CA THR A 64 -5.53 -11.52 3.21
C THR A 64 -4.13 -11.66 2.61
N TRP A 65 -3.72 -12.90 2.43
CA TRP A 65 -2.41 -13.23 1.86
C TRP A 65 -2.61 -14.26 0.74
N ARG A 66 -2.62 -13.77 -0.49
CA ARG A 66 -2.71 -14.62 -1.69
C ARG A 66 -1.53 -14.30 -2.61
N PRO A 67 -0.45 -15.05 -2.50
CA PRO A 67 0.77 -14.76 -3.24
C PRO A 67 0.52 -14.52 -4.72
N THR A 68 1.13 -13.44 -5.18
CA THR A 68 1.10 -12.86 -6.52
C THR A 68 -0.26 -12.35 -6.99
N SER A 69 -1.30 -12.34 -6.15
CA SER A 69 -2.60 -11.82 -6.59
C SER A 69 -3.26 -10.81 -5.66
N LYS A 70 -3.26 -11.04 -4.35
CA LYS A 70 -3.98 -10.13 -3.44
C LYS A 70 -3.34 -10.05 -2.06
N LEU A 71 -3.23 -8.82 -1.56
CA LEU A 71 -2.73 -8.53 -0.23
C LEU A 71 -3.67 -7.50 0.40
N GLU A 72 -4.27 -7.83 1.55
CA GLU A 72 -5.04 -6.86 2.33
C GLU A 72 -4.40 -6.66 3.68
N ILE A 73 -4.22 -5.40 4.06
CA ILE A 73 -3.57 -5.00 5.30
C ILE A 73 -4.51 -4.08 6.05
N THR A 74 -4.74 -4.32 7.35
CA THR A 74 -5.39 -3.32 8.18
C THR A 74 -4.44 -2.13 8.29
N TRP A 75 -4.98 -0.94 8.43
CA TRP A 75 -4.18 0.28 8.32
C TRP A 75 -4.48 1.20 9.48
N ASP A 76 -3.64 1.15 10.48
CA ASP A 76 -3.78 1.98 11.67
C ASP A 76 -2.54 2.84 11.87
N ASN A 77 -2.72 4.06 12.37
CA ASN A 77 -1.61 4.93 12.70
C ASN A 77 -1.44 4.95 14.21
N ILE A 78 -0.21 4.77 14.65
CA ILE A 78 0.10 4.87 16.08
C ILE A 78 -0.06 6.32 16.50
N GLY A 79 -1.00 6.55 17.43
CA GLY A 79 -1.28 7.88 17.93
C GLY A 79 -2.16 8.73 17.03
N ALA A 80 -2.61 8.21 15.91
CA ALA A 80 -3.53 8.91 15.00
C ALA A 80 -4.82 8.11 14.86
N ALA A 81 -5.91 8.60 15.41
CA ALA A 81 -7.19 7.91 15.37
C ALA A 81 -7.84 7.94 13.98
N GLU A 82 -7.45 8.88 13.14
CA GLU A 82 -8.11 9.16 11.88
C GLU A 82 -8.08 8.01 10.88
N THR A 83 -7.05 7.16 10.96
CA THR A 83 -6.94 6.03 10.05
C THR A 83 -7.24 4.69 10.70
N LYS A 84 -7.57 4.71 11.99
CA LYS A 84 -7.87 3.49 12.72
C LYS A 84 -9.07 2.79 12.11
N GLY A 85 -8.94 1.47 11.89
CA GLY A 85 -9.99 0.68 11.27
C GLY A 85 -9.97 0.69 9.74
N GLY A 86 -9.02 1.39 9.14
CA GLY A 86 -8.87 1.40 7.70
C GLY A 86 -8.27 0.10 7.16
N THR A 87 -8.41 -0.11 5.86
CA THR A 87 -7.86 -1.28 5.17
C THR A 87 -7.29 -0.83 3.83
N VAL A 88 -6.13 -1.38 3.49
CA VAL A 88 -5.51 -1.18 2.19
C VAL A 88 -5.44 -2.54 1.50
N ALA A 89 -6.06 -2.65 0.33
CA ALA A 89 -6.05 -3.86 -0.47
C ALA A 89 -5.23 -3.62 -1.74
N PHE A 90 -4.25 -4.48 -1.98
CA PHE A 90 -3.48 -4.50 -3.22
C PHE A 90 -3.94 -5.69 -4.05
N GLN A 91 -4.17 -5.45 -5.33
CA GLN A 91 -4.43 -6.52 -6.29
C GLN A 91 -3.39 -6.46 -7.40
N VAL A 92 -2.88 -7.63 -7.76
CA VAL A 92 -1.83 -7.78 -8.77
C VAL A 92 -2.36 -8.72 -9.84
N ALA A 93 -2.39 -8.27 -11.08
CA ALA A 93 -2.90 -9.08 -12.19
C ALA A 93 -2.08 -8.84 -13.45
N ARG A 94 -1.78 -9.91 -14.17
CA ARG A 94 -1.13 -9.79 -15.48
C ARG A 94 -2.10 -9.19 -16.48
N ASP A 95 -1.57 -8.33 -17.33
CA ASP A 95 -2.33 -7.70 -18.41
C ASP A 95 -1.39 -7.60 -19.62
N GLY A 96 -1.40 -8.63 -20.46
CA GLY A 96 -0.47 -8.73 -21.57
C GLY A 96 0.97 -8.81 -21.09
N ASP A 97 1.79 -7.88 -21.55
CA ASP A 97 3.21 -7.82 -21.18
C ASP A 97 3.45 -7.04 -19.88
N GLU A 98 2.40 -6.51 -19.31
CA GLU A 98 2.50 -5.69 -18.10
C GLU A 98 1.80 -6.35 -16.93
N THR A 99 2.02 -5.81 -15.74
CA THR A 99 1.32 -6.21 -14.53
C THR A 99 0.55 -5.00 -14.01
N ARG A 100 -0.74 -5.16 -13.79
CA ARG A 100 -1.58 -4.13 -13.20
C ARG A 100 -1.55 -4.26 -11.70
N VAL A 101 -1.23 -3.18 -11.02
CA VAL A 101 -1.28 -3.09 -9.56
C VAL A 101 -2.35 -2.09 -9.18
N SER A 102 -3.34 -2.55 -8.42
CA SER A 102 -4.43 -1.69 -7.95
C SER A 102 -4.38 -1.60 -6.44
N ILE A 103 -4.72 -0.42 -5.89
CA ILE A 103 -4.94 -0.27 -4.46
C ILE A 103 -6.34 0.24 -4.20
N VAL A 104 -6.90 -0.22 -3.09
CA VAL A 104 -8.14 0.34 -2.54
C VAL A 104 -7.89 0.59 -1.06
N HIS A 105 -7.91 1.87 -0.68
CA HIS A 105 -7.78 2.28 0.71
C HIS A 105 -9.17 2.72 1.18
N SER A 106 -9.73 2.01 2.13
CA SER A 106 -11.10 2.23 2.59
C SER A 106 -11.17 2.16 4.12
N GLY A 107 -12.27 2.70 4.67
CA GLY A 107 -12.46 2.76 6.12
C GLY A 107 -11.60 3.84 6.78
N GLY A 108 -11.73 3.99 8.10
CA GLY A 108 -10.98 4.98 8.85
C GLY A 108 -11.59 6.38 8.78
N GLU A 109 -11.31 7.18 9.78
CA GLU A 109 -11.90 8.53 9.88
C GLU A 109 -11.29 9.52 8.90
N ALA A 110 -10.00 9.35 8.56
CA ALA A 110 -9.32 10.26 7.63
C ALA A 110 -10.00 10.30 6.25
N LEU A 111 -10.60 9.20 5.82
CA LEU A 111 -11.27 9.15 4.52
C LEU A 111 -12.63 9.82 4.52
N GLN A 112 -13.16 10.16 5.69
CA GLN A 112 -14.41 10.92 5.82
C GLN A 112 -14.19 12.41 5.64
N ASP A 113 -12.95 12.87 5.81
CA ASP A 113 -12.57 14.27 5.63
C ASP A 113 -12.07 14.45 4.19
N GLU A 114 -12.76 15.28 3.42
CA GLU A 114 -12.44 15.49 2.01
C GLU A 114 -11.02 15.97 1.78
N GLU A 115 -10.53 16.89 2.61
CA GLU A 115 -9.18 17.44 2.47
C GLU A 115 -8.11 16.37 2.76
N ARG A 116 -8.29 15.60 3.85
CA ARG A 116 -7.36 14.53 4.21
C ARG A 116 -7.38 13.41 3.18
N ARG A 117 -8.56 13.08 2.67
CA ARG A 117 -8.70 12.06 1.64
C ARG A 117 -7.96 12.47 0.36
N ALA A 118 -8.06 13.75 -0.01
CA ALA A 118 -7.36 14.26 -1.19
C ALA A 118 -5.85 14.16 -1.03
N LYS A 119 -5.33 14.44 0.15
CA LYS A 119 -3.90 14.31 0.44
C LYS A 119 -3.44 12.87 0.36
N LEU A 120 -4.21 11.96 0.94
CA LEU A 120 -3.91 10.53 0.89
C LEU A 120 -3.98 10.00 -0.54
N ASP A 121 -4.97 10.43 -1.30
CA ASP A 121 -5.11 10.02 -2.69
C ASP A 121 -3.89 10.44 -3.50
N ASN A 122 -3.41 11.67 -3.31
CA ASN A 122 -2.21 12.14 -3.99
C ASN A 122 -0.97 11.39 -3.53
N ALA A 123 -0.86 11.06 -2.24
CA ALA A 123 0.26 10.30 -1.71
C ALA A 123 0.30 8.89 -2.32
N TRP A 124 -0.85 8.24 -2.48
CA TRP A 124 -0.94 6.95 -3.16
C TRP A 124 -0.56 7.05 -4.63
N LYS A 125 -1.00 8.10 -5.30
CA LYS A 125 -0.63 8.33 -6.69
C LYS A 125 0.89 8.41 -6.84
N VAL A 126 1.54 9.21 -6.02
CA VAL A 126 3.01 9.39 -6.06
C VAL A 126 3.71 8.08 -5.71
N ALA A 127 3.23 7.36 -4.70
CA ALA A 127 3.82 6.09 -4.29
C ALA A 127 3.75 5.05 -5.43
N LEU A 128 2.61 4.95 -6.10
CA LEU A 128 2.45 4.00 -7.22
C LEU A 128 3.30 4.40 -8.41
N GLU A 129 3.46 5.69 -8.67
CA GLU A 129 4.35 6.18 -9.73
C GLU A 129 5.81 5.83 -9.41
N THR A 130 6.20 5.94 -8.15
CA THR A 130 7.53 5.54 -7.69
C THR A 130 7.75 4.05 -7.88
N LEU A 131 6.76 3.24 -7.52
CA LEU A 131 6.81 1.80 -7.71
C LEU A 131 6.96 1.44 -9.20
N GLN A 132 6.17 2.11 -10.05
CA GLN A 132 6.24 1.91 -11.49
C GLN A 132 7.64 2.22 -12.03
N ALA A 133 8.19 3.37 -11.66
CA ALA A 133 9.51 3.78 -12.10
C ALA A 133 10.60 2.81 -11.62
N LEU A 134 10.44 2.30 -10.40
CA LEU A 134 11.39 1.35 -9.81
C LEU A 134 11.41 0.02 -10.56
N LEU A 135 10.27 -0.47 -10.99
CA LEU A 135 10.12 -1.81 -11.56
C LEU A 135 10.00 -1.85 -13.09
N ASP A 136 9.77 -0.74 -13.75
CA ASP A 136 9.72 -0.72 -15.22
C ASP A 136 11.07 -1.13 -15.79
N GLU A 137 11.02 -1.97 -16.79
CA GLU A 137 12.21 -2.42 -17.51
C GLU A 137 12.23 -1.91 -18.94
#